data_df730311ac49c1f9ddc19ae81c4d9896
#
_entry.id   df730311ac49c1f9ddc19ae81c4d9896
#
_cell.length_a   1.000
_cell.length_b   1.000
_cell.length_c   1.000
_cell.angle_alpha   90.00
_cell.angle_beta   90.00
_cell.angle_gamma   90.00
#
_symmetry.space_group_name_H-M   'P 1'
#
loop_
_entity.id
_entity.type
_entity.pdbx_description
1 polymer ?
#
loop_
_entity_poly.entity_id
_entity_poly.type
_entity_poly.pdbx_seq_one_letter_code
_entity_poly.pdbx_strand_id
1 'polypeptide(L)'
;MRDIASPIAVAMELSGKTKDCFLCGEGAKQYAVEHGFESKEMLSNYACQQYKQHRKSIMEHDTVCMIAKDSVGLSCGVSTSGLPFKHPGRVGDSPVIGSGFYCDSLVGSAAATGNGEDVMRGCLSFSVVSFIKAGMDVQKACETALFEHLDRLKTAGYKAGDISLIAMDRYGRCGVATDMKQFPFVMMDDKHPDASVYVCRNENGTMHIQKADEQWLSSWQGD
;
A
#
# COMPACT_ATOMS: atom_id res chain seq x y z
N MET A 1 14.60 -0.93 -7.39
CA MET A 1 15.53 -1.30 -8.49
C MET A 1 15.05 -0.71 -9.80
N ARG A 2 15.88 -0.70 -10.85
CA ARG A 2 15.52 -0.23 -12.19
C ARG A 2 15.56 -1.39 -13.17
N ASP A 3 14.83 -1.23 -14.27
CA ASP A 3 14.93 -2.09 -15.45
C ASP A 3 14.66 -3.58 -15.18
N ILE A 4 13.78 -3.88 -14.24
CA ILE A 4 13.27 -5.23 -13.96
C ILE A 4 11.75 -5.20 -14.12
N ALA A 5 11.23 -6.09 -14.96
CA ALA A 5 9.81 -6.09 -15.34
C ALA A 5 8.87 -6.39 -14.16
N SER A 6 9.28 -7.24 -13.22
CA SER A 6 8.46 -7.65 -12.07
C SER A 6 9.26 -7.59 -10.76
N PRO A 7 9.43 -6.41 -10.16
CA PRO A 7 10.10 -6.28 -8.87
C PRO A 7 9.44 -7.10 -7.75
N ILE A 8 8.11 -7.25 -7.80
CA ILE A 8 7.38 -8.05 -6.81
C ILE A 8 7.76 -9.55 -6.89
N ALA A 9 7.98 -10.09 -8.07
CA ALA A 9 8.41 -11.48 -8.21
C ALA A 9 9.83 -11.69 -7.64
N VAL A 10 10.73 -10.72 -7.81
CA VAL A 10 12.04 -10.73 -7.16
C VAL A 10 11.92 -10.69 -5.63
N ALA A 11 11.03 -9.85 -5.12
CA ALA A 11 10.77 -9.76 -3.68
C ALA A 11 10.18 -11.07 -3.12
N MET A 12 9.29 -11.72 -3.85
CA MET A 12 8.74 -13.04 -3.46
C MET A 12 9.81 -14.12 -3.39
N GLU A 13 10.70 -14.18 -4.37
CA GLU A 13 11.82 -15.12 -4.37
C GLU A 13 12.77 -14.83 -3.20
N LEU A 14 13.07 -13.54 -2.97
CA LEU A 14 13.95 -13.10 -1.89
C LEU A 14 13.35 -13.36 -0.49
N SER A 15 12.03 -13.28 -0.34
CA SER A 15 11.34 -13.45 0.95
C SER A 15 11.55 -14.84 1.57
N GLY A 16 11.84 -15.86 0.75
CA GLY A 16 12.19 -17.20 1.20
C GLY A 16 13.61 -17.34 1.76
N LYS A 17 14.45 -16.31 1.69
CA LYS A 17 15.83 -16.33 2.18
C LYS A 17 15.89 -15.93 3.65
N THR A 18 16.79 -16.54 4.38
CA THR A 18 17.02 -16.21 5.80
C THR A 18 18.06 -15.10 6.00
N LYS A 19 18.82 -14.79 4.96
CA LYS A 19 19.80 -13.71 4.91
C LYS A 19 19.51 -12.82 3.72
N ASP A 20 19.89 -11.56 3.84
CA ASP A 20 19.77 -10.57 2.76
C ASP A 20 18.34 -10.48 2.18
N CYS A 21 17.33 -10.53 3.05
CA CYS A 21 15.92 -10.50 2.67
C CYS A 21 15.40 -9.11 2.24
N PHE A 22 16.26 -8.09 2.25
CA PHE A 22 15.94 -6.72 1.83
C PHE A 22 17.07 -6.14 0.99
N LEU A 23 16.81 -5.93 -0.29
CA LEU A 23 17.78 -5.40 -1.25
C LEU A 23 17.24 -4.15 -1.92
N CYS A 24 18.12 -3.23 -2.30
CA CYS A 24 17.77 -2.01 -3.02
C CYS A 24 18.81 -1.63 -4.08
N GLY A 25 18.44 -0.68 -4.94
CA GLY A 25 19.34 -0.09 -5.92
C GLY A 25 19.94 -1.10 -6.90
N GLU A 26 21.20 -0.94 -7.21
CA GLU A 26 21.93 -1.74 -8.17
C GLU A 26 22.16 -3.17 -7.66
N GLY A 27 22.39 -3.36 -6.36
CA GLY A 27 22.49 -4.70 -5.76
C GLY A 27 21.22 -5.53 -5.92
N ALA A 28 20.04 -4.91 -5.79
CA ALA A 28 18.77 -5.60 -6.05
C ALA A 28 18.61 -5.96 -7.54
N LYS A 29 19.09 -5.13 -8.46
CA LYS A 29 19.09 -5.43 -9.90
C LYS A 29 20.03 -6.57 -10.24
N GLN A 30 21.24 -6.53 -9.68
CA GLN A 30 22.22 -7.61 -9.87
C GLN A 30 21.67 -8.95 -9.37
N TYR A 31 21.10 -8.98 -8.16
CA TYR A 31 20.44 -10.17 -7.62
C TYR A 31 19.35 -10.69 -8.57
N ALA A 32 18.48 -9.81 -9.08
CA ALA A 32 17.42 -10.21 -9.98
C ALA A 32 17.97 -10.87 -11.26
N VAL A 33 18.99 -10.29 -11.89
CA VAL A 33 19.62 -10.83 -13.09
C VAL A 33 20.30 -12.18 -12.81
N GLU A 34 21.02 -12.32 -11.71
CA GLU A 34 21.66 -13.57 -11.29
C GLU A 34 20.64 -14.70 -11.03
N HIS A 35 19.39 -14.35 -10.66
CA HIS A 35 18.31 -15.31 -10.43
C HIS A 35 17.34 -15.44 -11.63
N GLY A 36 17.77 -15.00 -12.82
CA GLY A 36 17.08 -15.24 -14.08
C GLY A 36 15.92 -14.28 -14.39
N PHE A 37 15.78 -13.18 -13.66
CA PHE A 37 14.81 -12.14 -14.01
C PHE A 37 15.32 -11.28 -15.15
N GLU A 38 14.43 -11.03 -16.13
CA GLU A 38 14.76 -10.24 -17.30
C GLU A 38 15.03 -8.77 -16.97
N SER A 39 16.16 -8.26 -17.44
CA SER A 39 16.46 -6.82 -17.41
C SER A 39 16.10 -6.18 -18.73
N LYS A 40 15.23 -5.17 -18.72
CA LYS A 40 14.84 -4.39 -19.89
C LYS A 40 14.51 -2.95 -19.52
N GLU A 41 14.60 -2.05 -20.49
CA GLU A 41 14.16 -0.66 -20.34
C GLU A 41 12.66 -0.60 -20.01
N MET A 42 12.33 -0.05 -18.86
CA MET A 42 10.94 0.06 -18.36
C MET A 42 10.32 1.44 -18.60
N LEU A 43 11.11 2.42 -19.06
CA LEU A 43 10.60 3.75 -19.34
C LEU A 43 9.82 3.75 -20.65
N SER A 44 8.49 3.83 -20.58
CA SER A 44 7.65 3.93 -21.77
C SER A 44 7.84 5.26 -22.50
N ASN A 45 7.54 5.27 -23.81
CA ASN A 45 7.56 6.51 -24.60
C ASN A 45 6.60 7.56 -24.02
N TYR A 46 5.44 7.13 -23.53
CA TYR A 46 4.48 8.01 -22.85
C TYR A 46 5.10 8.64 -21.60
N ALA A 47 5.66 7.83 -20.70
CA ALA A 47 6.30 8.33 -19.47
C ALA A 47 7.48 9.27 -19.78
N CYS A 48 8.26 8.97 -20.84
CA CYS A 48 9.33 9.85 -21.29
C CYS A 48 8.82 11.21 -21.80
N GLN A 49 7.71 11.22 -22.52
CA GLN A 49 7.07 12.45 -22.99
C GLN A 49 6.49 13.25 -21.82
N GLN A 50 5.78 12.60 -20.90
CA GLN A 50 5.26 13.24 -19.68
C GLN A 50 6.38 13.85 -18.85
N TYR A 51 7.48 13.13 -18.65
CA TYR A 51 8.65 13.66 -17.95
C TYR A 51 9.23 14.93 -18.58
N LYS A 52 9.28 15.00 -19.92
CA LYS A 52 9.76 16.18 -20.64
C LYS A 52 8.81 17.37 -20.53
N GLN A 53 7.51 17.12 -20.52
CA GLN A 53 6.46 18.16 -20.56
C GLN A 53 6.08 18.70 -19.16
N HIS A 54 6.09 17.84 -18.14
CA HIS A 54 5.43 18.11 -16.86
C HIS A 54 6.38 18.09 -15.65
N ARG A 55 7.60 18.50 -15.80
CA ARG A 55 8.62 18.54 -14.71
C ARG A 55 8.15 19.21 -13.40
N LYS A 56 6.97 19.82 -13.34
CA LYS A 56 6.52 20.66 -12.22
C LYS A 56 5.11 20.41 -11.68
N SER A 57 4.33 19.53 -12.26
CA SER A 57 2.94 19.40 -11.82
C SER A 57 2.37 18.01 -12.07
N ILE A 58 2.39 17.12 -11.14
CA ILE A 58 1.37 16.06 -10.95
C ILE A 58 1.82 15.21 -9.77
N MET A 59 1.01 15.18 -8.72
CA MET A 59 1.12 14.22 -7.62
C MET A 59 0.03 13.17 -7.82
N GLU A 60 0.27 12.20 -8.70
CA GLU A 60 -0.54 10.99 -8.79
C GLU A 60 0.26 9.83 -8.17
N HIS A 61 -0.40 9.05 -7.31
CA HIS A 61 0.18 7.88 -6.67
C HIS A 61 -0.23 6.63 -7.46
N ASP A 62 0.75 5.83 -7.81
CA ASP A 62 0.55 4.54 -8.47
C ASP A 62 1.04 3.44 -7.52
N THR A 63 0.17 3.02 -6.61
CA THR A 63 0.50 2.00 -5.60
C THR A 63 -0.59 0.93 -5.55
N VAL A 64 -0.19 -0.33 -5.67
CA VAL A 64 -1.05 -1.49 -5.47
C VAL A 64 -0.61 -2.23 -4.21
N CYS A 65 -1.54 -2.42 -3.29
CA CYS A 65 -1.36 -3.21 -2.08
C CYS A 65 -2.33 -4.39 -2.10
N MET A 66 -1.86 -5.56 -1.65
CA MET A 66 -2.69 -6.76 -1.53
C MET A 66 -2.43 -7.46 -0.21
N ILE A 67 -3.51 -7.84 0.46
CA ILE A 67 -3.48 -8.77 1.59
C ILE A 67 -4.23 -10.02 1.16
N ALA A 68 -3.63 -11.17 1.35
CA ALA A 68 -4.23 -12.46 1.04
C ALA A 68 -4.17 -13.37 2.27
N LYS A 69 -5.21 -14.20 2.42
CA LYS A 69 -5.31 -15.20 3.48
C LYS A 69 -5.70 -16.54 2.87
N ASP A 70 -5.06 -17.59 3.32
CA ASP A 70 -5.42 -18.98 3.03
C ASP A 70 -5.47 -19.83 4.32
N SER A 71 -5.44 -21.15 4.16
CA SER A 71 -5.42 -22.11 5.28
C SER A 71 -4.08 -22.12 6.03
N VAL A 72 -3.01 -21.62 5.43
CA VAL A 72 -1.65 -21.61 6.02
C VAL A 72 -1.44 -20.32 6.81
N GLY A 73 -1.92 -19.16 6.32
CA GLY A 73 -1.73 -17.89 6.98
C GLY A 73 -2.10 -16.67 6.16
N LEU A 74 -1.49 -15.57 6.52
CA LEU A 74 -1.62 -14.27 5.86
C LEU A 74 -0.36 -13.93 5.08
N SER A 75 -0.54 -13.25 3.96
CA SER A 75 0.53 -12.67 3.16
C SER A 75 0.16 -11.24 2.76
N CYS A 76 1.15 -10.38 2.63
CA CYS A 76 0.98 -9.01 2.18
C CYS A 76 2.05 -8.64 1.17
N GLY A 77 1.66 -7.92 0.13
CA GLY A 77 2.58 -7.41 -0.88
C GLY A 77 2.19 -6.02 -1.35
N VAL A 78 3.21 -5.23 -1.67
CA VAL A 78 3.04 -3.87 -2.19
C VAL A 78 3.91 -3.70 -3.42
N SER A 79 3.37 -3.04 -4.44
CA SER A 79 4.10 -2.70 -5.66
C SER A 79 3.79 -1.26 -6.07
N THR A 80 4.83 -0.51 -6.40
CA THR A 80 4.73 0.89 -6.80
C THR A 80 5.94 1.31 -7.62
N SER A 81 5.77 2.28 -8.50
CA SER A 81 6.88 3.04 -9.09
C SER A 81 7.27 4.27 -8.26
N GLY A 82 6.59 4.53 -7.17
CA GLY A 82 6.77 5.69 -6.29
C GLY A 82 6.16 6.97 -6.87
N LEU A 83 6.50 8.11 -6.30
CA LEU A 83 6.02 9.40 -6.77
C LEU A 83 6.53 9.74 -8.17
N PRO A 84 5.69 10.31 -9.05
CA PRO A 84 6.15 10.93 -10.28
C PRO A 84 7.19 12.01 -9.99
N PHE A 85 8.20 12.12 -10.84
CA PHE A 85 9.25 13.16 -10.74
C PHE A 85 10.00 13.23 -9.41
N LYS A 86 9.92 12.19 -8.57
CA LYS A 86 10.66 12.13 -7.30
C LYS A 86 12.16 12.37 -7.50
N HIS A 87 12.79 12.89 -6.46
CA HIS A 87 14.24 13.02 -6.43
C HIS A 87 14.90 11.64 -6.61
N PRO A 88 15.97 11.52 -7.42
CA PRO A 88 16.74 10.28 -7.50
C PRO A 88 17.17 9.79 -6.11
N GLY A 89 16.86 8.53 -5.80
CA GLY A 89 17.11 7.96 -4.48
C GLY A 89 15.99 8.11 -3.45
N ARG A 90 14.91 8.85 -3.75
CA ARG A 90 13.75 8.90 -2.86
C ARG A 90 13.10 7.52 -2.75
N VAL A 91 12.89 7.10 -1.53
CA VAL A 91 12.14 5.89 -1.14
C VAL A 91 10.92 6.33 -0.34
N GLY A 92 9.75 5.85 -0.73
CA GLY A 92 8.50 6.02 0.02
C GLY A 92 8.27 4.88 1.00
N ASP A 93 7.06 4.79 1.51
CA ASP A 93 6.60 3.79 2.49
C ASP A 93 6.54 2.37 1.95
N SER A 94 6.19 2.22 0.67
CA SER A 94 5.85 0.93 0.06
C SER A 94 6.90 -0.18 0.24
N PRO A 95 8.23 0.05 0.16
CA PRO A 95 9.21 -0.99 0.42
C PRO A 95 9.61 -1.09 1.91
N VAL A 96 9.07 -0.27 2.78
CA VAL A 96 9.48 -0.18 4.18
C VAL A 96 8.54 -1.02 5.05
N ILE A 97 9.04 -2.16 5.54
CA ILE A 97 8.31 -3.05 6.44
C ILE A 97 7.86 -2.30 7.68
N GLY A 98 6.59 -2.43 8.03
CA GLY A 98 5.96 -1.71 9.14
C GLY A 98 5.33 -0.39 8.72
N SER A 99 5.72 0.19 7.59
CA SER A 99 5.17 1.44 7.06
C SER A 99 4.13 1.17 5.98
N GLY A 100 4.54 0.89 4.75
CA GLY A 100 3.63 0.61 3.64
C GLY A 100 2.92 -0.72 3.76
N PHE A 101 3.50 -1.68 4.45
CA PHE A 101 2.87 -2.97 4.76
C PHE A 101 3.47 -3.61 6.01
N TYR A 102 2.67 -4.48 6.65
CA TYR A 102 3.14 -5.36 7.71
C TYR A 102 2.26 -6.61 7.79
N CYS A 103 2.87 -7.76 8.05
CA CYS A 103 2.16 -9.02 8.18
C CYS A 103 2.72 -9.86 9.33
N ASP A 104 1.83 -10.28 10.23
CA ASP A 104 2.05 -11.29 11.25
C ASP A 104 0.88 -12.29 11.17
N SER A 105 1.12 -13.47 10.58
CA SER A 105 0.06 -14.47 10.33
C SER A 105 -0.67 -14.93 11.59
N LEU A 106 -0.10 -14.75 12.78
CA LEU A 106 -0.75 -15.07 14.05
C LEU A 106 -1.66 -13.95 14.56
N VAL A 107 -1.58 -12.78 13.98
CA VAL A 107 -2.31 -11.58 14.42
C VAL A 107 -3.15 -10.98 13.30
N GLY A 108 -2.50 -10.52 12.25
CA GLY A 108 -3.13 -9.80 11.15
C GLY A 108 -2.12 -9.21 10.19
N SER A 109 -2.64 -8.55 9.17
CA SER A 109 -1.86 -7.85 8.17
C SER A 109 -2.49 -6.50 7.88
N ALA A 110 -1.67 -5.52 7.54
CA ALA A 110 -2.12 -4.21 7.10
C ALA A 110 -1.23 -3.67 5.98
N ALA A 111 -1.84 -2.83 5.14
CA ALA A 111 -1.14 -2.08 4.11
C ALA A 111 -1.64 -0.64 4.06
N ALA A 112 -0.74 0.26 3.70
CA ALA A 112 -0.98 1.69 3.60
C ALA A 112 -0.65 2.22 2.22
N THR A 113 -1.33 3.28 1.81
CA THR A 113 -1.02 4.05 0.61
C THR A 113 -1.30 5.54 0.85
N GLY A 114 -0.76 6.39 -0.02
CA GLY A 114 -0.94 7.84 0.06
C GLY A 114 0.37 8.60 0.23
N ASN A 115 0.41 9.61 1.11
CA ASN A 115 1.65 10.32 1.39
C ASN A 115 2.65 9.43 2.14
N GLY A 116 3.59 8.84 1.38
CA GLY A 116 4.52 7.84 1.89
C GLY A 116 5.39 8.32 3.05
N GLU A 117 5.79 9.58 3.05
CA GLU A 117 6.57 10.18 4.12
C GLU A 117 5.79 10.26 5.44
N ASP A 118 4.49 10.56 5.35
CA ASP A 118 3.63 10.57 6.53
C ASP A 118 3.33 9.16 7.03
N VAL A 119 3.08 8.21 6.11
CA VAL A 119 2.93 6.79 6.44
C VAL A 119 4.16 6.26 7.18
N MET A 120 5.37 6.59 6.71
CA MET A 120 6.63 6.18 7.35
C MET A 120 6.80 6.76 8.76
N ARG A 121 6.44 8.04 8.97
CA ARG A 121 6.53 8.67 10.30
C ARG A 121 5.69 7.98 11.37
N GLY A 122 4.63 7.27 10.96
CA GLY A 122 3.75 6.53 11.85
C GLY A 122 4.03 5.04 11.95
N CYS A 123 4.86 4.48 11.07
CA CYS A 123 4.94 3.02 10.88
C CYS A 123 3.53 2.41 10.81
N LEU A 124 2.66 3.00 9.97
CA LEU A 124 1.22 2.86 10.11
C LEU A 124 0.72 1.42 10.01
N SER A 125 1.25 0.63 9.09
CA SER A 125 0.84 -0.77 8.95
C SER A 125 1.18 -1.60 10.19
N PHE A 126 2.35 -1.36 10.79
CA PHE A 126 2.72 -1.99 12.06
C PHE A 126 1.83 -1.53 13.21
N SER A 127 1.47 -0.24 13.26
CA SER A 127 0.58 0.32 14.28
C SER A 127 -0.79 -0.34 14.25
N VAL A 128 -1.39 -0.52 13.07
CA VAL A 128 -2.67 -1.24 12.91
C VAL A 128 -2.57 -2.66 13.47
N VAL A 129 -1.55 -3.43 13.04
CA VAL A 129 -1.39 -4.82 13.50
C VAL A 129 -1.09 -4.88 15.00
N SER A 130 -0.41 -3.88 15.55
CA SER A 130 -0.17 -3.78 17.00
C SER A 130 -1.47 -3.56 17.80
N PHE A 131 -2.38 -2.73 17.29
CA PHE A 131 -3.71 -2.56 17.88
C PHE A 131 -4.55 -3.84 17.79
N ILE A 132 -4.52 -4.55 16.66
CA ILE A 132 -5.18 -5.86 16.53
C ILE A 132 -4.61 -6.85 17.56
N LYS A 133 -3.28 -6.88 17.72
CA LYS A 133 -2.59 -7.73 18.70
C LYS A 133 -3.00 -7.42 20.14
N ALA A 134 -3.28 -6.16 20.44
CA ALA A 134 -3.80 -5.72 21.74
C ALA A 134 -5.29 -6.05 21.95
N GLY A 135 -5.96 -6.69 20.98
CA GLY A 135 -7.35 -7.12 21.07
C GLY A 135 -8.37 -6.14 20.48
N MET A 136 -7.92 -5.08 19.80
CA MET A 136 -8.82 -4.16 19.14
C MET A 136 -9.44 -4.82 17.89
N ASP A 137 -10.70 -4.50 17.60
CA ASP A 137 -11.36 -4.88 16.36
C ASP A 137 -10.61 -4.30 15.16
N VAL A 138 -10.55 -5.05 14.03
CA VAL A 138 -9.72 -4.69 12.88
C VAL A 138 -10.13 -3.37 12.24
N GLN A 139 -11.44 -3.09 12.14
CA GLN A 139 -11.95 -1.81 11.63
C GLN A 139 -11.51 -0.66 12.55
N LYS A 140 -11.73 -0.85 13.85
CA LYS A 140 -11.34 0.15 14.86
C LYS A 140 -9.83 0.36 14.92
N ALA A 141 -9.03 -0.67 14.70
CA ALA A 141 -7.57 -0.59 14.63
C ALA A 141 -7.10 0.31 13.46
N CYS A 142 -7.73 0.16 12.28
CA CYS A 142 -7.44 1.04 11.14
C CYS A 142 -7.79 2.50 11.44
N GLU A 143 -8.99 2.76 11.95
CA GLU A 143 -9.44 4.11 12.30
C GLU A 143 -8.53 4.75 13.36
N THR A 144 -8.24 4.01 14.44
CA THR A 144 -7.41 4.50 15.54
C THR A 144 -5.99 4.82 15.06
N ALA A 145 -5.35 3.91 14.32
CA ALA A 145 -4.01 4.12 13.80
C ALA A 145 -3.95 5.37 12.91
N LEU A 146 -4.92 5.53 12.01
CA LEU A 146 -4.97 6.67 11.11
C LEU A 146 -5.15 7.99 11.87
N PHE A 147 -6.22 8.11 12.64
CA PHE A 147 -6.60 9.39 13.23
C PHE A 147 -5.67 9.85 14.35
N GLU A 148 -5.18 8.95 15.18
CA GLU A 148 -4.16 9.29 16.19
C GLU A 148 -2.85 9.75 15.52
N HIS A 149 -2.49 9.15 14.39
CA HIS A 149 -1.31 9.56 13.65
C HIS A 149 -1.49 10.94 13.00
N LEU A 150 -2.62 11.19 12.36
CA LEU A 150 -2.94 12.51 11.77
C LEU A 150 -2.92 13.62 12.83
N ASP A 151 -3.47 13.35 14.01
CA ASP A 151 -3.43 14.30 15.13
C ASP A 151 -2.00 14.58 15.61
N ARG A 152 -1.17 13.55 15.69
CA ARG A 152 0.27 13.73 16.04
C ARG A 152 1.00 14.54 15.00
N LEU A 153 0.80 14.26 13.71
CA LEU A 153 1.40 15.03 12.62
C LEU A 153 0.99 16.50 12.67
N LYS A 154 -0.31 16.74 12.84
CA LYS A 154 -0.85 18.11 12.98
C LYS A 154 -0.26 18.83 14.19
N THR A 155 -0.17 18.17 15.32
CA THR A 155 0.43 18.73 16.54
C THR A 155 1.92 19.07 16.34
N ALA A 156 2.63 18.25 15.54
CA ALA A 156 4.02 18.49 15.18
C ALA A 156 4.20 19.54 14.05
N GLY A 157 3.13 20.16 13.57
CA GLY A 157 3.16 21.20 12.55
C GLY A 157 3.25 20.70 11.11
N TYR A 158 3.02 19.40 10.86
CA TYR A 158 2.96 18.85 9.50
C TYR A 158 1.57 19.06 8.89
N LYS A 159 1.54 19.32 7.58
CA LYS A 159 0.32 19.19 6.78
C LYS A 159 0.20 17.73 6.39
N ALA A 160 -0.51 16.95 7.20
CA ALA A 160 -0.79 15.55 6.93
C ALA A 160 -2.02 15.40 6.04
N GLY A 161 -2.09 14.31 5.31
CA GLY A 161 -3.27 13.94 4.54
C GLY A 161 -3.01 12.90 3.45
N ASP A 162 -4.09 12.52 2.78
CA ASP A 162 -4.10 11.58 1.67
C ASP A 162 -3.52 10.19 2.07
N ILE A 163 -4.00 9.65 3.19
CA ILE A 163 -3.59 8.34 3.69
C ILE A 163 -4.79 7.40 3.67
N SER A 164 -4.60 6.20 3.16
CA SER A 164 -5.57 5.12 3.20
C SER A 164 -4.93 3.84 3.72
N LEU A 165 -5.68 3.08 4.51
CA LEU A 165 -5.26 1.84 5.16
C LEU A 165 -6.25 0.73 4.84
N ILE A 166 -5.73 -0.46 4.56
CA ILE A 166 -6.50 -1.71 4.57
C ILE A 166 -5.86 -2.68 5.55
N ALA A 167 -6.68 -3.48 6.20
CA ALA A 167 -6.18 -4.52 7.10
C ALA A 167 -7.07 -5.77 7.07
N MET A 168 -6.47 -6.89 7.49
CA MET A 168 -7.17 -8.15 7.68
C MET A 168 -6.60 -8.83 8.93
N ASP A 169 -7.47 -9.31 9.82
CA ASP A 169 -7.02 -10.09 10.96
C ASP A 169 -6.83 -11.57 10.61
N ARG A 170 -6.28 -12.33 11.54
CA ARG A 170 -6.05 -13.78 11.37
C ARG A 170 -7.31 -14.60 11.07
N TYR A 171 -8.49 -14.06 11.34
CA TYR A 171 -9.78 -14.72 11.10
C TYR A 171 -10.41 -14.32 9.75
N GLY A 172 -9.76 -13.42 9.00
CA GLY A 172 -10.25 -12.92 7.70
C GLY A 172 -11.23 -11.74 7.82
N ARG A 173 -11.38 -11.13 9.02
CA ARG A 173 -12.17 -9.91 9.15
C ARG A 173 -11.34 -8.75 8.61
N CYS A 174 -11.98 -7.91 7.80
CA CYS A 174 -11.33 -6.78 7.14
C CYS A 174 -11.65 -5.46 7.81
N GLY A 175 -10.73 -4.51 7.67
CA GLY A 175 -10.89 -3.13 8.10
C GLY A 175 -10.27 -2.18 7.06
N VAL A 176 -10.83 -0.97 6.97
CA VAL A 176 -10.35 0.08 6.08
C VAL A 176 -10.56 1.45 6.72
N ALA A 177 -9.59 2.33 6.55
CA ALA A 177 -9.72 3.72 6.96
C ALA A 177 -9.03 4.64 5.95
N THR A 178 -9.57 5.85 5.79
CA THR A 178 -9.00 6.88 4.92
C THR A 178 -9.30 8.26 5.49
N ASP A 179 -8.40 9.21 5.31
CA ASP A 179 -8.68 10.62 5.55
C ASP A 179 -9.14 11.36 4.28
N MET A 180 -9.08 10.68 3.13
CA MET A 180 -9.65 11.16 1.88
C MET A 180 -11.18 11.10 1.93
N LYS A 181 -11.85 11.85 1.05
CA LYS A 181 -13.32 11.80 0.94
C LYS A 181 -13.83 10.41 0.60
N GLN A 182 -13.10 9.70 -0.27
CA GLN A 182 -13.41 8.32 -0.64
C GLN A 182 -12.13 7.56 -1.01
N PHE A 183 -12.16 6.26 -0.76
CA PHE A 183 -11.08 5.35 -1.10
C PHE A 183 -11.68 4.04 -1.66
N PRO A 184 -11.46 3.71 -2.94
CA PRO A 184 -11.90 2.45 -3.51
C PRO A 184 -10.91 1.33 -3.15
N PHE A 185 -11.45 0.15 -2.88
CA PHE A 185 -10.68 -1.06 -2.67
C PHE A 185 -11.46 -2.28 -3.17
N VAL A 186 -10.77 -3.38 -3.36
CA VAL A 186 -11.33 -4.61 -3.90
C VAL A 186 -11.30 -5.69 -2.84
N MET A 187 -12.39 -6.47 -2.74
CA MET A 187 -12.44 -7.67 -1.93
C MET A 187 -12.92 -8.87 -2.73
N MET A 188 -12.40 -10.04 -2.35
CA MET A 188 -12.79 -11.34 -2.90
C MET A 188 -12.71 -12.36 -1.76
N ASP A 189 -13.63 -13.30 -1.71
CA ASP A 189 -13.62 -14.42 -0.77
C ASP A 189 -14.15 -15.71 -1.42
N ASP A 190 -14.10 -16.83 -0.71
CA ASP A 190 -14.54 -18.14 -1.22
C ASP A 190 -16.04 -18.18 -1.57
N LYS A 191 -16.85 -17.31 -0.97
CA LYS A 191 -18.29 -17.21 -1.24
C LYS A 191 -18.60 -16.28 -2.41
N HIS A 192 -17.70 -15.35 -2.66
CA HIS A 192 -17.77 -14.32 -3.71
C HIS A 192 -16.45 -14.36 -4.49
N PRO A 193 -16.24 -15.37 -5.37
CA PRO A 193 -14.98 -15.56 -6.10
C PRO A 193 -14.73 -14.47 -7.15
N ASP A 194 -15.78 -13.72 -7.52
CA ASP A 194 -15.65 -12.56 -8.38
C ASP A 194 -15.24 -11.34 -7.55
N ALA A 195 -14.14 -10.72 -7.95
CA ALA A 195 -13.65 -9.51 -7.31
C ALA A 195 -14.73 -8.41 -7.31
N SER A 196 -15.01 -7.86 -6.14
CA SER A 196 -16.00 -6.81 -5.96
C SER A 196 -15.33 -5.53 -5.48
N VAL A 197 -15.66 -4.42 -6.14
CA VAL A 197 -15.19 -3.09 -5.73
C VAL A 197 -16.05 -2.55 -4.60
N TYR A 198 -15.40 -2.04 -3.57
CA TYR A 198 -16.00 -1.35 -2.44
C TYR A 198 -15.44 0.07 -2.36
N VAL A 199 -16.19 0.96 -1.75
CA VAL A 199 -15.80 2.35 -1.50
C VAL A 199 -15.92 2.62 -0.02
N CYS A 200 -14.82 3.04 0.59
CA CYS A 200 -14.80 3.61 1.92
C CYS A 200 -14.97 5.14 1.78
N ARG A 201 -16.02 5.70 2.39
CA ARG A 201 -16.21 7.14 2.48
C ARG A 201 -15.94 7.62 3.89
N ASN A 202 -15.19 8.70 3.97
CA ASN A 202 -14.95 9.38 5.25
C ASN A 202 -15.94 10.52 5.41
N GLU A 203 -16.86 10.39 6.32
CA GLU A 203 -17.81 11.43 6.70
C GLU A 203 -17.51 11.93 8.12
N ASN A 204 -16.70 12.99 8.19
CA ASN A 204 -16.29 13.62 9.46
C ASN A 204 -15.61 12.65 10.45
N GLY A 205 -14.77 11.75 9.96
CA GLY A 205 -14.05 10.78 10.78
C GLY A 205 -14.79 9.45 10.97
N THR A 206 -15.97 9.30 10.41
CA THR A 206 -16.71 8.03 10.39
C THR A 206 -16.57 7.35 9.05
N MET A 207 -16.15 6.07 9.06
CA MET A 207 -15.99 5.28 7.84
C MET A 207 -17.31 4.63 7.45
N HIS A 208 -17.76 4.91 6.22
CA HIS A 208 -18.90 4.27 5.58
C HIS A 208 -18.42 3.41 4.42
N ILE A 209 -18.60 2.09 4.54
CA ILE A 209 -18.12 1.11 3.56
C ILE A 209 -19.31 0.53 2.82
N GLN A 210 -19.32 0.61 1.50
CA GLN A 210 -20.36 0.05 0.65
C GLN A 210 -19.77 -0.55 -0.62
N LYS A 211 -20.47 -1.53 -1.20
CA LYS A 211 -20.13 -2.05 -2.53
C LYS A 211 -20.42 -0.95 -3.57
N ALA A 212 -19.49 -0.77 -4.49
CA ALA A 212 -19.66 0.16 -5.60
C ALA A 212 -20.81 -0.31 -6.50
N ASP A 213 -21.70 0.60 -6.87
CA ASP A 213 -22.73 0.38 -7.87
C ASP A 213 -22.23 0.70 -9.29
N GLU A 214 -23.04 0.34 -10.30
CA GLU A 214 -22.67 0.58 -11.70
C GLU A 214 -22.52 2.07 -12.01
N GLN A 215 -23.29 2.93 -11.36
CA GLN A 215 -23.20 4.37 -11.54
C GLN A 215 -21.85 4.89 -11.03
N TRP A 216 -21.43 4.44 -9.83
CA TRP A 216 -20.14 4.82 -9.28
C TRP A 216 -18.99 4.29 -10.15
N LEU A 217 -19.04 3.01 -10.57
CA LEU A 217 -18.03 2.39 -11.42
C LEU A 217 -17.87 3.12 -12.76
N SER A 218 -18.99 3.56 -13.36
CA SER A 218 -18.95 4.30 -14.63
C SER A 218 -18.44 5.75 -14.49
N SER A 219 -18.58 6.34 -13.31
CA SER A 219 -18.14 7.72 -13.02
C SER A 219 -16.71 7.80 -12.51
N TRP A 220 -16.17 6.69 -12.05
CA TRP A 220 -14.80 6.64 -11.52
C TRP A 220 -13.78 6.78 -12.64
N GLN A 221 -13.04 7.87 -12.65
CA GLN A 221 -11.99 8.14 -13.64
C GLN A 221 -10.56 8.00 -13.06
N GLY A 222 -10.47 7.63 -11.78
CA GLY A 222 -9.21 7.69 -11.02
C GLY A 222 -8.83 9.15 -10.71
N ASP A 223 -8.53 9.45 -9.48
CA ASP A 223 -7.94 10.76 -9.11
C ASP A 223 -6.44 10.74 -9.36
#